data_e691e1dde8665e5179572ee4913c1b57
#
_entry.id   e691e1dde8665e5179572ee4913c1b57
#
_cell.length_a   1.000
_cell.length_b   1.000
_cell.length_c   1.000
_cell.angle_alpha   90.00
_cell.angle_beta   90.00
_cell.angle_gamma   90.00
#
_symmetry.space_group_name_H-M   'P 1'
#
loop_
_entity.id
_entity.type
_entity.pdbx_description
1 polymer ?
#
loop_
_entity_poly.entity_id
_entity_poly.type
_entity_poly.pdbx_seq_one_letter_code
_entity_poly.pdbx_strand_id
1 'polypeptide(L)'
;LVGTLSQDADLSKCLHLVKVAALPPSLSCWKYPVIKRLLGLFSTDLAIDLGTANTLVYMPGQGIVLDEPTVVAIRHNGSNKTVAAVGIDAKQMLGRTPANISAIRPLKDGVIADFEVTETMLKYFILKVHEKRLFPPMPRVVVCVPCKSTLVERKAIREAVMHAGASDVRLIEEPMAAAIGAGLPVEQACGSMVVDIGGGTTEIAIISLSGCVYADSLRVGGDLFDEHIVNYVRKAHGCIIGETTAERIKQEVGMAFADGHVDEIEVRGRNLAEGVPRAFVINSSEVLEAISDALSSIVSAVKTALEQTPPELSADIAERGIVLTGGGALLRNLDKLLSRETGLPVMVAEDPLTCVTRGGGKVLEYFDNPNHEMLFVG
;
A
#
# COMPACT_ATOMS: atom_id res chain seq x y z
N LEU A 1 41.24 -19.06 -25.33
CA LEU A 1 41.36 -18.13 -24.22
C LEU A 1 39.96 -17.98 -23.60
N VAL A 2 39.69 -18.81 -22.58
CA VAL A 2 38.45 -18.87 -21.83
C VAL A 2 38.64 -17.97 -20.60
N GLY A 3 37.89 -16.90 -20.50
CA GLY A 3 37.82 -16.05 -19.33
C GLY A 3 36.64 -16.45 -18.46
N THR A 4 36.92 -17.06 -17.34
CA THR A 4 35.96 -17.38 -16.26
C THR A 4 35.57 -16.10 -15.55
N LEU A 5 34.28 -15.72 -15.61
CA LEU A 5 33.69 -14.73 -14.74
C LEU A 5 33.27 -15.41 -13.44
N SER A 6 33.94 -15.07 -12.35
CA SER A 6 33.57 -15.48 -10.98
C SER A 6 32.31 -14.71 -10.56
N GLN A 7 31.22 -15.42 -10.37
CA GLN A 7 30.04 -14.97 -9.64
C GLN A 7 30.18 -15.36 -8.16
N ASP A 8 30.87 -14.53 -7.41
CA ASP A 8 30.76 -14.51 -5.95
C ASP A 8 30.06 -13.23 -5.53
N ALA A 9 28.73 -13.24 -5.63
CA ALA A 9 27.93 -12.22 -4.96
C ALA A 9 28.01 -12.48 -3.44
N ASP A 10 28.64 -11.53 -2.79
CA ASP A 10 29.04 -11.51 -1.38
C ASP A 10 27.84 -11.68 -0.42
N LEU A 11 27.44 -12.94 -0.17
CA LEU A 11 26.47 -13.34 0.85
C LEU A 11 26.87 -12.95 2.28
N SER A 12 28.12 -12.46 2.47
CA SER A 12 28.63 -12.08 3.79
C SER A 12 28.06 -10.76 4.29
N LYS A 13 27.62 -9.85 3.40
CA LYS A 13 27.02 -8.56 3.79
C LYS A 13 25.59 -8.70 4.30
N CYS A 14 24.82 -9.67 3.82
CA CYS A 14 23.49 -9.96 4.37
C CYS A 14 23.54 -10.60 5.76
N LEU A 15 24.59 -11.34 6.07
CA LEU A 15 24.73 -12.01 7.37
C LEU A 15 25.09 -11.07 8.53
N HIS A 16 25.63 -9.86 8.26
CA HIS A 16 25.94 -8.89 9.31
C HIS A 16 24.71 -8.14 9.84
N LEU A 17 23.65 -7.97 9.04
CA LEU A 17 22.41 -7.31 9.46
C LEU A 17 21.52 -8.18 10.35
N VAL A 18 21.64 -9.51 10.26
CA VAL A 18 20.86 -10.48 11.07
C VAL A 18 21.38 -10.61 12.51
N LYS A 19 22.61 -10.18 12.81
CA LYS A 19 23.19 -10.28 14.18
C LYS A 19 22.65 -9.22 15.18
N VAL A 20 21.88 -8.22 14.76
CA VAL A 20 21.30 -7.21 15.66
C VAL A 20 20.00 -7.67 16.34
N ALA A 21 19.43 -8.81 15.94
CA ALA A 21 18.17 -9.32 16.49
C ALA A 21 18.27 -10.09 17.82
N ALA A 22 19.47 -10.19 18.42
CA ALA A 22 19.67 -10.86 19.70
C ALA A 22 20.15 -9.88 20.78
N LEU A 23 19.31 -8.90 21.16
CA LEU A 23 19.47 -8.23 22.45
C LEU A 23 18.79 -9.09 23.54
N PRO A 24 19.45 -9.23 24.72
CA PRO A 24 18.94 -10.08 25.78
C PRO A 24 17.59 -9.55 26.33
N PRO A 25 16.65 -10.41 26.74
CA PRO A 25 15.31 -10.05 27.17
C PRO A 25 15.24 -9.34 28.55
N SER A 26 16.32 -8.79 29.05
CA SER A 26 16.44 -8.30 30.44
C SER A 26 16.45 -6.78 30.64
N LEU A 27 16.09 -5.99 29.61
CA LEU A 27 15.84 -4.55 29.82
C LEU A 27 14.37 -4.25 29.49
N SER A 28 13.49 -4.58 30.43
CA SER A 28 12.10 -4.11 30.43
C SER A 28 12.07 -2.58 30.69
N CYS A 29 12.47 -1.79 29.68
CA CYS A 29 12.42 -0.33 29.68
C CYS A 29 10.97 0.21 29.72
N TRP A 30 9.99 -0.70 29.70
CA TRP A 30 8.56 -0.43 29.67
C TRP A 30 7.98 0.22 30.95
N LYS A 31 8.74 0.29 32.03
CA LYS A 31 8.25 0.77 33.34
C LYS A 31 8.48 2.25 33.65
N TYR A 32 9.21 3.00 32.77
CA TYR A 32 9.54 4.39 33.10
C TYR A 32 9.09 5.35 31.98
N PRO A 33 7.97 6.06 32.13
CA PRO A 33 7.45 7.00 31.11
C PRO A 33 8.40 8.17 30.82
N VAL A 34 9.22 8.56 31.81
CA VAL A 34 10.21 9.63 31.65
C VAL A 34 11.35 9.24 30.71
N ILE A 35 11.80 7.98 30.75
CA ILE A 35 12.88 7.48 29.87
C ILE A 35 12.39 7.37 28.43
N LYS A 36 11.12 6.93 28.23
CA LYS A 36 10.47 6.91 26.91
C LYS A 36 10.43 8.31 26.28
N ARG A 37 10.05 9.32 27.07
CA ARG A 37 9.96 10.71 26.60
C ARG A 37 11.32 11.32 26.25
N LEU A 38 12.38 10.97 27.01
CA LEU A 38 13.75 11.38 26.74
C LEU A 38 14.34 10.69 25.49
N LEU A 39 14.09 9.40 25.28
CA LEU A 39 14.54 8.67 24.09
C LEU A 39 13.77 9.10 22.83
N GLY A 40 12.49 9.51 22.96
CA GLY A 40 11.71 10.10 21.88
C GLY A 40 12.29 11.41 21.33
N LEU A 41 12.99 12.20 22.15
CA LEU A 41 13.68 13.42 21.71
C LEU A 41 14.82 13.15 20.70
N PHE A 42 15.30 11.91 20.64
CA PHE A 42 16.38 11.49 19.71
C PHE A 42 15.83 10.73 18.50
N SER A 43 14.52 10.58 18.39
CA SER A 43 13.84 9.89 17.29
C SER A 43 13.07 10.90 16.45
N THR A 44 13.00 10.67 15.15
CA THR A 44 12.16 11.51 14.27
C THR A 44 10.82 10.85 14.10
N ASP A 45 9.75 11.61 14.24
CA ASP A 45 8.38 11.14 14.04
C ASP A 45 8.17 10.61 12.62
N LEU A 46 7.30 9.65 12.46
CA LEU A 46 7.05 8.96 11.20
C LEU A 46 5.56 8.98 10.83
N ALA A 47 5.26 9.09 9.54
CA ALA A 47 3.97 8.66 9.02
C ALA A 47 4.19 7.37 8.21
N ILE A 48 3.35 6.38 8.46
CA ILE A 48 3.41 5.07 7.83
C ILE A 48 2.09 4.83 7.10
N ASP A 49 2.20 4.64 5.80
CA ASP A 49 1.14 4.07 4.98
C ASP A 49 1.39 2.56 4.90
N LEU A 50 0.53 1.81 5.58
CA LEU A 50 0.66 0.37 5.70
C LEU A 50 -0.20 -0.33 4.65
N GLY A 51 0.14 -0.13 3.37
CA GLY A 51 -0.62 -0.66 2.25
C GLY A 51 -0.45 -2.17 2.03
N THR A 52 -1.44 -2.79 1.41
CA THR A 52 -1.43 -4.22 1.06
C THR A 52 -0.29 -4.58 0.12
N ALA A 53 -0.01 -3.74 -0.87
CA ALA A 53 1.04 -3.98 -1.86
C ALA A 53 2.40 -3.44 -1.43
N ASN A 54 2.44 -2.19 -0.97
CA ASN A 54 3.65 -1.47 -0.54
C ASN A 54 3.41 -0.80 0.82
N THR A 55 4.48 -0.73 1.61
CA THR A 55 4.55 0.10 2.82
C THR A 55 5.44 1.30 2.54
N LEU A 56 4.91 2.51 2.74
CA LEU A 56 5.65 3.75 2.59
C LEU A 56 5.85 4.43 3.94
N VAL A 57 7.01 5.05 4.14
CA VAL A 57 7.31 5.80 5.37
C VAL A 57 7.77 7.19 5.01
N TYR A 58 7.11 8.18 5.60
CA TYR A 58 7.48 9.59 5.52
C TYR A 58 8.14 10.06 6.82
N MET A 59 9.16 10.89 6.67
CA MET A 59 9.88 11.52 7.78
C MET A 59 9.89 13.04 7.57
N PRO A 60 9.50 13.85 8.57
CA PRO A 60 9.54 15.31 8.47
C PRO A 60 10.91 15.83 8.03
N GLY A 61 10.91 16.75 7.07
CA GLY A 61 12.14 17.36 6.52
C GLY A 61 12.93 16.48 5.54
N GLN A 62 12.58 15.19 5.39
CA GLN A 62 13.25 14.28 4.44
C GLN A 62 12.31 13.73 3.37
N GLY A 63 10.98 13.87 3.57
CA GLY A 63 9.99 13.31 2.66
C GLY A 63 9.82 11.81 2.83
N ILE A 64 9.54 11.08 1.74
CA ILE A 64 9.43 9.63 1.75
C ILE A 64 10.83 9.03 1.84
N VAL A 65 11.09 8.31 2.92
CA VAL A 65 12.38 7.70 3.25
C VAL A 65 12.40 6.20 3.04
N LEU A 66 11.23 5.59 2.84
CA LEU A 66 11.09 4.17 2.55
C LEU A 66 9.86 3.95 1.65
N ASP A 67 10.06 3.18 0.60
CA ASP A 67 9.02 2.61 -0.27
C ASP A 67 9.42 1.17 -0.54
N GLU A 68 8.76 0.24 0.14
CA GLU A 68 9.09 -1.18 0.10
C GLU A 68 7.84 -2.03 -0.07
N PRO A 69 7.91 -3.10 -0.85
CA PRO A 69 6.82 -4.08 -0.93
C PRO A 69 6.46 -4.66 0.45
N THR A 70 5.19 -4.79 0.72
CA THR A 70 4.65 -5.40 1.94
C THR A 70 4.74 -6.92 1.85
N VAL A 71 5.98 -7.44 1.82
CA VAL A 71 6.29 -8.86 1.66
C VAL A 71 7.39 -9.27 2.64
N VAL A 72 7.24 -10.46 3.23
CA VAL A 72 8.23 -11.05 4.13
C VAL A 72 8.51 -12.49 3.71
N ALA A 73 9.78 -12.86 3.59
CA ALA A 73 10.20 -14.23 3.37
C ALA A 73 10.61 -14.86 4.70
N ILE A 74 9.99 -16.00 5.03
CA ILE A 74 10.19 -16.73 6.27
C ILE A 74 10.85 -18.07 5.96
N ARG A 75 11.95 -18.36 6.66
CA ARG A 75 12.60 -19.67 6.61
C ARG A 75 12.10 -20.55 7.75
N HIS A 76 11.68 -21.74 7.41
CA HIS A 76 11.23 -22.78 8.34
C HIS A 76 12.38 -23.76 8.63
N ASN A 77 12.89 -23.75 9.86
CA ASN A 77 13.91 -24.68 10.35
C ASN A 77 13.28 -25.58 11.44
N GLY A 78 12.56 -26.62 11.02
CA GLY A 78 11.76 -27.42 11.94
C GLY A 78 10.64 -26.59 12.56
N SER A 79 10.61 -26.47 13.89
CA SER A 79 9.65 -25.64 14.63
C SER A 79 10.03 -24.15 14.67
N ASN A 80 11.25 -23.79 14.31
CA ASN A 80 11.72 -22.42 14.38
C ASN A 80 11.47 -21.67 13.06
N LYS A 81 10.85 -20.51 13.15
CA LYS A 81 10.65 -19.56 12.05
C LYS A 81 11.69 -18.44 12.16
N THR A 82 12.38 -18.13 11.07
CA THR A 82 13.30 -17.00 11.01
C THR A 82 13.01 -16.16 9.77
N VAL A 83 13.10 -14.83 9.87
CA VAL A 83 12.96 -13.94 8.72
C VAL A 83 14.18 -14.10 7.82
N ALA A 84 13.95 -14.40 6.54
CA ALA A 84 14.98 -14.55 5.52
C ALA A 84 15.19 -13.25 4.73
N ALA A 85 14.10 -12.52 4.43
CA ALA A 85 14.13 -11.25 3.71
C ALA A 85 12.86 -10.44 4.00
N VAL A 86 12.91 -9.12 3.77
CA VAL A 86 11.77 -8.18 3.89
C VAL A 86 11.79 -7.25 2.70
N GLY A 87 10.61 -6.78 2.28
CA GLY A 87 10.49 -5.77 1.23
C GLY A 87 10.87 -6.29 -0.16
N ILE A 88 11.67 -5.52 -0.88
CA ILE A 88 12.05 -5.81 -2.28
C ILE A 88 12.72 -7.18 -2.43
N ASP A 89 13.60 -7.54 -1.48
CA ASP A 89 14.29 -8.82 -1.51
C ASP A 89 13.32 -10.00 -1.33
N ALA A 90 12.31 -9.83 -0.47
CA ALA A 90 11.26 -10.84 -0.27
C ALA A 90 10.32 -10.91 -1.50
N LYS A 91 9.99 -9.76 -2.14
CA LYS A 91 9.16 -9.73 -3.37
C LYS A 91 9.82 -10.51 -4.50
N GLN A 92 11.14 -10.45 -4.65
CA GLN A 92 11.87 -11.23 -5.66
C GLN A 92 11.76 -12.74 -5.43
N MET A 93 11.47 -13.17 -4.21
CA MET A 93 11.32 -14.58 -3.85
C MET A 93 9.90 -15.13 -4.11
N LEU A 94 8.91 -14.28 -4.36
CA LEU A 94 7.52 -14.70 -4.63
C LEU A 94 7.47 -15.69 -5.80
N GLY A 95 6.86 -16.85 -5.58
CA GLY A 95 6.75 -17.92 -6.58
C GLY A 95 8.05 -18.62 -6.96
N ARG A 96 9.18 -18.37 -6.24
CA ARG A 96 10.51 -18.90 -6.55
C ARG A 96 11.19 -19.54 -5.33
N THR A 97 10.48 -19.67 -4.22
CA THR A 97 11.05 -20.20 -2.96
C THR A 97 11.13 -21.72 -2.95
N PRO A 98 12.20 -22.29 -2.36
CA PRO A 98 12.24 -23.73 -2.04
C PRO A 98 11.26 -24.05 -0.89
N ALA A 99 10.98 -25.33 -0.68
CA ALA A 99 9.94 -25.77 0.28
C ALA A 99 10.14 -25.30 1.74
N ASN A 100 11.37 -24.97 2.13
CA ASN A 100 11.70 -24.48 3.47
C ASN A 100 11.67 -22.97 3.61
N ILE A 101 11.29 -22.22 2.57
CA ILE A 101 11.10 -20.77 2.60
C ILE A 101 9.71 -20.47 2.05
N SER A 102 8.96 -19.61 2.75
CA SER A 102 7.68 -19.06 2.27
C SER A 102 7.77 -17.53 2.20
N ALA A 103 7.49 -16.96 1.03
CA ALA A 103 7.29 -15.53 0.90
C ALA A 103 5.79 -15.23 1.02
N ILE A 104 5.41 -14.38 1.97
CA ILE A 104 4.02 -14.08 2.31
C ILE A 104 3.79 -12.57 2.35
N ARG A 105 2.55 -12.16 2.09
CA ARG A 105 2.04 -10.82 2.33
C ARG A 105 1.36 -10.79 3.70
N PRO A 106 1.91 -10.08 4.70
CA PRO A 106 1.34 -10.05 6.05
C PRO A 106 0.08 -9.19 6.16
N LEU A 107 -0.22 -8.39 5.13
CA LEU A 107 -1.47 -7.64 4.98
C LEU A 107 -2.25 -8.15 3.78
N LYS A 108 -3.57 -8.16 3.91
CA LYS A 108 -4.50 -8.49 2.84
C LYS A 108 -5.75 -7.61 2.95
N ASP A 109 -6.17 -7.03 1.84
CA ASP A 109 -7.38 -6.19 1.77
C ASP A 109 -7.43 -5.08 2.84
N GLY A 110 -6.28 -4.44 3.11
CA GLY A 110 -6.12 -3.37 4.11
C GLY A 110 -6.09 -3.83 5.57
N VAL A 111 -6.08 -5.16 5.85
CA VAL A 111 -6.07 -5.69 7.21
C VAL A 111 -4.85 -6.58 7.48
N ILE A 112 -4.47 -6.69 8.76
CA ILE A 112 -3.40 -7.58 9.20
C ILE A 112 -3.87 -9.03 9.10
N ALA A 113 -3.23 -9.82 8.22
CA ALA A 113 -3.46 -11.26 8.08
C ALA A 113 -2.56 -12.09 9.01
N ASP A 114 -1.34 -11.61 9.29
CA ASP A 114 -0.39 -12.24 10.23
C ASP A 114 0.25 -11.16 11.10
N PHE A 115 -0.12 -11.16 12.39
CA PHE A 115 0.31 -10.14 13.34
C PHE A 115 1.83 -10.20 13.63
N GLU A 116 2.38 -11.39 13.88
CA GLU A 116 3.80 -11.55 14.22
C GLU A 116 4.71 -11.13 13.07
N VAL A 117 4.30 -11.46 11.84
CA VAL A 117 5.05 -11.10 10.63
C VAL A 117 4.94 -9.61 10.35
N THR A 118 3.76 -9.01 10.55
CA THR A 118 3.57 -7.55 10.42
C THR A 118 4.43 -6.79 11.44
N GLU A 119 4.40 -7.18 12.72
CA GLU A 119 5.24 -6.59 13.76
C GLU A 119 6.73 -6.63 13.38
N THR A 120 7.18 -7.80 12.92
CA THR A 120 8.58 -8.01 12.53
C THR A 120 8.97 -7.13 11.33
N MET A 121 8.09 -7.02 10.34
CA MET A 121 8.28 -6.17 9.17
C MET A 121 8.35 -4.69 9.56
N LEU A 122 7.41 -4.22 10.35
CA LEU A 122 7.38 -2.84 10.84
C LEU A 122 8.62 -2.49 11.65
N LYS A 123 9.04 -3.40 12.54
CA LYS A 123 10.28 -3.22 13.29
C LYS A 123 11.50 -3.10 12.38
N TYR A 124 11.59 -3.93 11.34
CA TYR A 124 12.64 -3.81 10.34
C TYR A 124 12.61 -2.46 9.64
N PHE A 125 11.45 -1.97 9.21
CA PHE A 125 11.31 -0.68 8.53
C PHE A 125 11.64 0.49 9.45
N ILE A 126 11.16 0.50 10.70
CA ILE A 126 11.47 1.54 11.69
C ILE A 126 12.99 1.60 11.96
N LEU A 127 13.65 0.45 12.08
CA LEU A 127 15.09 0.41 12.26
C LEU A 127 15.84 0.90 11.01
N LYS A 128 15.39 0.49 9.83
CA LYS A 128 16.01 0.85 8.54
C LYS A 128 15.98 2.37 8.30
N VAL A 129 14.87 3.04 8.57
CA VAL A 129 14.78 4.50 8.42
C VAL A 129 15.56 5.29 9.47
N HIS A 130 15.96 4.63 10.57
CA HIS A 130 16.80 5.21 11.63
C HIS A 130 18.21 4.62 11.69
N GLU A 131 18.67 3.95 10.64
CA GLU A 131 19.94 3.20 10.59
C GLU A 131 21.18 3.99 11.06
N LYS A 132 21.17 5.31 10.85
CA LYS A 132 22.28 6.21 11.25
C LYS A 132 22.24 6.66 12.71
N ARG A 133 21.27 6.20 13.51
CA ARG A 133 21.10 6.62 14.90
C ARG A 133 21.88 5.73 15.86
N LEU A 134 22.49 6.36 16.86
CA LEU A 134 23.26 5.67 17.91
C LEU A 134 22.39 4.96 18.95
N PHE A 135 21.13 5.38 19.11
CA PHE A 135 20.19 4.84 20.07
C PHE A 135 19.00 4.21 19.36
N PRO A 136 18.36 3.17 19.96
CA PRO A 136 17.14 2.59 19.42
C PRO A 136 16.08 3.68 19.20
N PRO A 137 15.46 3.74 18.01
CA PRO A 137 14.43 4.72 17.73
C PRO A 137 13.18 4.42 18.56
N MET A 138 12.49 5.45 19.00
CA MET A 138 11.17 5.39 19.64
C MET A 138 10.29 6.51 19.07
N PRO A 139 9.98 6.48 17.77
CA PRO A 139 9.23 7.53 17.10
C PRO A 139 7.79 7.59 17.59
N ARG A 140 7.16 8.77 17.52
CA ARG A 140 5.71 8.87 17.43
C ARG A 140 5.33 8.56 15.98
N VAL A 141 4.25 7.83 15.79
CA VAL A 141 3.87 7.33 14.47
C VAL A 141 2.41 7.67 14.17
N VAL A 142 2.17 8.27 13.00
CA VAL A 142 0.84 8.33 12.39
C VAL A 142 0.72 7.17 11.40
N VAL A 143 -0.34 6.37 11.50
CA VAL A 143 -0.60 5.25 10.60
C VAL A 143 -1.90 5.49 9.85
N CYS A 144 -1.86 5.31 8.54
CA CYS A 144 -3.04 5.36 7.69
C CYS A 144 -3.78 4.02 7.78
N VAL A 145 -5.12 4.07 7.88
CA VAL A 145 -5.99 2.90 7.99
C VAL A 145 -7.21 3.05 7.08
N PRO A 146 -7.74 1.96 6.52
CA PRO A 146 -8.97 2.02 5.73
C PRO A 146 -10.15 2.61 6.51
N CYS A 147 -11.00 3.40 5.83
CA CYS A 147 -12.11 4.11 6.49
C CYS A 147 -13.12 3.17 7.17
N LYS A 148 -13.34 1.98 6.62
CA LYS A 148 -14.23 0.94 7.19
C LYS A 148 -13.53 -0.04 8.12
N SER A 149 -12.28 0.23 8.54
CA SER A 149 -11.58 -0.63 9.51
C SER A 149 -12.34 -0.69 10.84
N THR A 150 -12.52 -1.89 11.35
CA THR A 150 -13.16 -2.15 12.63
C THR A 150 -12.28 -1.69 13.81
N LEU A 151 -12.88 -1.48 14.98
CA LEU A 151 -12.12 -1.16 16.21
C LEU A 151 -11.07 -2.23 16.54
N VAL A 152 -11.35 -3.50 16.22
CA VAL A 152 -10.40 -4.60 16.47
C VAL A 152 -9.21 -4.50 15.51
N GLU A 153 -9.43 -4.22 14.23
CA GLU A 153 -8.40 -4.03 13.23
C GLU A 153 -7.54 -2.78 13.55
N ARG A 154 -8.17 -1.65 13.89
CA ARG A 154 -7.48 -0.42 14.33
C ARG A 154 -6.60 -0.69 15.55
N LYS A 155 -7.11 -1.43 16.54
CA LYS A 155 -6.36 -1.83 17.73
C LYS A 155 -5.17 -2.74 17.35
N ALA A 156 -5.37 -3.71 16.47
CA ALA A 156 -4.31 -4.62 16.04
C ALA A 156 -3.18 -3.84 15.33
N ILE A 157 -3.51 -2.90 14.44
CA ILE A 157 -2.52 -2.05 13.77
C ILE A 157 -1.74 -1.21 14.80
N ARG A 158 -2.45 -0.56 15.73
CA ARG A 158 -1.82 0.23 16.79
C ARG A 158 -0.87 -0.60 17.65
N GLU A 159 -1.30 -1.80 18.08
CA GLU A 159 -0.47 -2.71 18.87
C GLU A 159 0.74 -3.20 18.09
N ALA A 160 0.60 -3.57 16.80
CA ALA A 160 1.72 -3.99 15.96
C ALA A 160 2.79 -2.90 15.85
N VAL A 161 2.40 -1.64 15.62
CA VAL A 161 3.31 -0.51 15.51
C VAL A 161 3.95 -0.17 16.86
N MET A 162 3.20 -0.24 17.96
CA MET A 162 3.74 -0.06 19.31
C MET A 162 4.76 -1.14 19.66
N HIS A 163 4.50 -2.41 19.34
CA HIS A 163 5.43 -3.52 19.56
C HIS A 163 6.66 -3.42 18.65
N ALA A 164 6.51 -2.86 17.46
CA ALA A 164 7.62 -2.59 16.56
C ALA A 164 8.60 -1.51 17.07
N GLY A 165 8.20 -0.75 18.13
CA GLY A 165 9.07 0.19 18.84
C GLY A 165 8.61 1.64 18.84
N ALA A 166 7.42 1.96 18.36
CA ALA A 166 6.84 3.30 18.49
C ALA A 166 6.62 3.70 19.94
N SER A 167 6.78 4.99 20.25
CA SER A 167 6.49 5.55 21.58
C SER A 167 5.02 5.93 21.76
N ASP A 168 4.38 6.36 20.68
CA ASP A 168 2.96 6.69 20.61
C ASP A 168 2.47 6.48 19.17
N VAL A 169 1.19 6.13 18.99
CA VAL A 169 0.58 5.83 17.70
C VAL A 169 -0.78 6.49 17.59
N ARG A 170 -0.95 7.30 16.54
CA ARG A 170 -2.24 7.83 16.12
C ARG A 170 -2.63 7.27 14.75
N LEU A 171 -3.93 7.10 14.54
CA LEU A 171 -4.47 6.57 13.30
C LEU A 171 -5.21 7.69 12.54
N ILE A 172 -5.08 7.69 11.21
CA ILE A 172 -5.84 8.54 10.30
C ILE A 172 -6.47 7.67 9.20
N GLU A 173 -7.66 8.03 8.75
CA GLU A 173 -8.28 7.32 7.63
C GLU A 173 -7.54 7.59 6.31
N GLU A 174 -7.29 6.53 5.53
CA GLU A 174 -6.58 6.60 4.25
C GLU A 174 -7.14 7.67 3.30
N PRO A 175 -8.48 7.75 3.08
CA PRO A 175 -9.02 8.76 2.16
C PRO A 175 -8.83 10.19 2.67
N MET A 176 -8.85 10.44 4.00
CA MET A 176 -8.54 11.74 4.57
C MET A 176 -7.06 12.10 4.34
N ALA A 177 -6.16 11.15 4.60
CA ALA A 177 -4.74 11.32 4.32
C ALA A 177 -4.49 11.55 2.83
N ALA A 178 -5.12 10.75 1.94
CA ALA A 178 -5.03 10.91 0.50
C ALA A 178 -5.43 12.32 0.04
N ALA A 179 -6.57 12.83 0.55
CA ALA A 179 -7.05 14.16 0.23
C ALA A 179 -6.09 15.28 0.68
N ILE A 180 -5.57 15.18 1.91
CA ILE A 180 -4.55 16.11 2.44
C ILE A 180 -3.28 16.04 1.60
N GLY A 181 -2.83 14.83 1.23
CA GLY A 181 -1.65 14.61 0.41
C GLY A 181 -1.79 15.14 -1.01
N ALA A 182 -2.97 15.00 -1.61
CA ALA A 182 -3.32 15.56 -2.91
C ALA A 182 -3.53 17.10 -2.88
N GLY A 183 -3.51 17.73 -1.70
CA GLY A 183 -3.66 19.18 -1.56
C GLY A 183 -5.10 19.66 -1.65
N LEU A 184 -6.08 18.80 -1.42
CA LEU A 184 -7.49 19.19 -1.37
C LEU A 184 -7.78 20.07 -0.15
N PRO A 185 -8.72 21.02 -0.25
CA PRO A 185 -9.04 21.96 0.83
C PRO A 185 -9.98 21.31 1.87
N VAL A 186 -9.51 20.28 2.56
CA VAL A 186 -10.30 19.46 3.48
C VAL A 186 -10.89 20.22 4.67
N GLU A 187 -10.25 21.32 5.09
CA GLU A 187 -10.69 22.14 6.23
C GLU A 187 -11.80 23.13 5.87
N GLN A 188 -12.00 23.38 4.59
CA GLN A 188 -12.97 24.36 4.11
C GLN A 188 -14.40 23.79 4.08
N ALA A 189 -15.40 24.70 4.16
CA ALA A 189 -16.81 24.34 3.99
C ALA A 189 -17.15 24.14 2.50
N CYS A 190 -16.50 23.14 1.88
CA CYS A 190 -16.72 22.77 0.48
C CYS A 190 -16.51 21.26 0.29
N GLY A 191 -17.25 20.68 -0.66
CA GLY A 191 -17.14 19.28 -1.00
C GLY A 191 -15.85 18.95 -1.76
N SER A 192 -15.06 18.01 -1.24
CA SER A 192 -13.91 17.43 -1.92
C SER A 192 -14.11 15.93 -2.03
N MET A 193 -14.05 15.37 -3.25
CA MET A 193 -14.18 13.92 -3.48
C MET A 193 -12.85 13.34 -3.86
N VAL A 194 -12.44 12.30 -3.12
CA VAL A 194 -11.24 11.51 -3.38
C VAL A 194 -11.60 10.04 -3.60
N VAL A 195 -10.93 9.40 -4.54
CA VAL A 195 -10.98 7.96 -4.80
C VAL A 195 -9.55 7.46 -4.77
N ASP A 196 -9.20 6.76 -3.71
CA ASP A 196 -7.88 6.17 -3.51
C ASP A 196 -7.91 4.69 -3.88
N ILE A 197 -7.16 4.30 -4.91
CA ILE A 197 -7.15 2.93 -5.43
C ILE A 197 -5.80 2.31 -5.11
N GLY A 198 -5.77 1.56 -4.02
CA GLY A 198 -4.60 0.86 -3.52
C GLY A 198 -4.34 -0.50 -4.17
N GLY A 199 -3.50 -1.31 -3.52
CA GLY A 199 -3.27 -2.70 -3.93
C GLY A 199 -4.45 -3.60 -3.59
N GLY A 200 -4.95 -3.55 -2.34
CA GLY A 200 -6.02 -4.41 -1.84
C GLY A 200 -7.40 -3.77 -1.83
N THR A 201 -7.47 -2.45 -1.68
CA THR A 201 -8.72 -1.70 -1.46
C THR A 201 -8.85 -0.50 -2.39
N THR A 202 -10.08 -0.05 -2.56
CA THR A 202 -10.43 1.27 -3.10
C THR A 202 -11.23 2.01 -2.03
N GLU A 203 -10.69 3.13 -1.58
CA GLU A 203 -11.32 4.04 -0.61
C GLU A 203 -11.98 5.21 -1.36
N ILE A 204 -13.24 5.49 -1.05
CA ILE A 204 -13.99 6.59 -1.65
C ILE A 204 -14.47 7.48 -0.52
N ALA A 205 -14.14 8.77 -0.56
CA ALA A 205 -14.64 9.70 0.44
C ALA A 205 -15.05 11.05 -0.14
N ILE A 206 -16.05 11.64 0.51
CA ILE A 206 -16.46 13.02 0.33
C ILE A 206 -16.18 13.72 1.65
N ILE A 207 -15.34 14.74 1.59
CA ILE A 207 -14.74 15.40 2.73
C ILE A 207 -15.15 16.87 2.73
N SER A 208 -15.51 17.38 3.91
CA SER A 208 -15.77 18.80 4.16
C SER A 208 -15.53 19.11 5.63
N LEU A 209 -15.00 20.30 5.96
CA LEU A 209 -14.78 20.76 7.34
C LEU A 209 -14.00 19.75 8.20
N SER A 210 -12.93 19.18 7.63
CA SER A 210 -12.06 18.16 8.25
C SER A 210 -12.76 16.84 8.64
N GLY A 211 -13.95 16.59 8.12
CA GLY A 211 -14.71 15.36 8.36
C GLY A 211 -15.11 14.64 7.08
N CYS A 212 -15.21 13.32 7.14
CA CYS A 212 -15.78 12.52 6.07
C CYS A 212 -17.31 12.59 6.15
N VAL A 213 -17.95 13.23 5.17
CA VAL A 213 -19.41 13.29 5.04
C VAL A 213 -19.95 11.97 4.52
N TYR A 214 -19.20 11.35 3.63
CA TYR A 214 -19.42 9.99 3.14
C TYR A 214 -18.07 9.28 3.02
N ALA A 215 -18.01 8.02 3.40
CA ALA A 215 -16.84 7.20 3.20
C ALA A 215 -17.25 5.75 2.92
N ASP A 216 -16.60 5.14 1.95
CA ASP A 216 -16.77 3.74 1.57
C ASP A 216 -15.43 3.09 1.24
N SER A 217 -15.33 1.79 1.52
CA SER A 217 -14.15 0.97 1.24
C SER A 217 -14.59 -0.31 0.54
N LEU A 218 -14.00 -0.55 -0.62
CA LEU A 218 -14.21 -1.76 -1.40
C LEU A 218 -12.95 -2.62 -1.39
N ARG A 219 -13.10 -3.93 -1.32
CA ARG A 219 -11.98 -4.89 -1.50
C ARG A 219 -11.72 -5.13 -2.98
N VAL A 220 -11.48 -4.06 -3.69
CA VAL A 220 -11.14 -4.02 -5.11
C VAL A 220 -9.93 -3.11 -5.26
N GLY A 221 -8.84 -3.62 -5.81
CA GLY A 221 -7.61 -2.87 -6.01
C GLY A 221 -6.70 -3.56 -7.02
N GLY A 222 -5.44 -3.17 -7.05
CA GLY A 222 -4.45 -3.68 -7.99
C GLY A 222 -4.25 -5.18 -7.96
N ASP A 223 -4.34 -5.80 -6.77
CA ASP A 223 -4.15 -7.24 -6.59
C ASP A 223 -5.30 -8.04 -7.20
N LEU A 224 -6.54 -7.52 -7.11
CA LEU A 224 -7.71 -8.15 -7.76
C LEU A 224 -7.61 -8.05 -9.29
N PHE A 225 -7.08 -6.94 -9.82
CA PHE A 225 -6.81 -6.82 -11.26
C PHE A 225 -5.80 -7.87 -11.70
N ASP A 226 -4.73 -8.09 -10.93
CA ASP A 226 -3.72 -9.12 -11.23
C ASP A 226 -4.33 -10.53 -11.19
N GLU A 227 -5.18 -10.83 -10.21
CA GLU A 227 -5.90 -12.11 -10.12
C GLU A 227 -6.80 -12.34 -11.35
N HIS A 228 -7.53 -11.31 -11.78
CA HIS A 228 -8.37 -11.37 -12.97
C HIS A 228 -7.54 -11.62 -14.24
N ILE A 229 -6.37 -10.98 -14.37
CA ILE A 229 -5.46 -11.21 -15.51
C ILE A 229 -4.92 -12.65 -15.48
N VAL A 230 -4.51 -13.18 -14.31
CA VAL A 230 -4.08 -14.59 -14.18
C VAL A 230 -5.18 -15.53 -14.64
N ASN A 231 -6.42 -15.29 -14.22
CA ASN A 231 -7.58 -16.11 -14.56
C ASN A 231 -7.94 -16.00 -16.06
N TYR A 232 -7.85 -14.82 -16.65
CA TYR A 232 -8.07 -14.59 -18.06
C TYR A 232 -7.03 -15.34 -18.92
N VAL A 233 -5.75 -15.17 -18.62
CA VAL A 233 -4.65 -15.86 -19.31
C VAL A 233 -4.82 -17.38 -19.23
N ARG A 234 -5.24 -17.89 -18.07
CA ARG A 234 -5.52 -19.31 -17.91
C ARG A 234 -6.63 -19.79 -18.85
N LYS A 235 -7.71 -19.01 -19.01
CA LYS A 235 -8.88 -19.37 -19.82
C LYS A 235 -8.63 -19.16 -21.32
N ALA A 236 -8.11 -18.00 -21.70
CA ALA A 236 -7.99 -17.58 -23.09
C ALA A 236 -6.73 -18.16 -23.76
N HIS A 237 -5.59 -18.15 -23.06
CA HIS A 237 -4.30 -18.59 -23.61
C HIS A 237 -3.90 -20.01 -23.19
N GLY A 238 -4.63 -20.66 -22.29
CA GLY A 238 -4.29 -21.99 -21.77
C GLY A 238 -2.96 -22.04 -21.04
N CYS A 239 -2.52 -20.91 -20.47
CA CYS A 239 -1.24 -20.75 -19.79
C CYS A 239 -1.44 -20.35 -18.33
N ILE A 240 -0.55 -20.81 -17.44
CA ILE A 240 -0.47 -20.35 -16.05
C ILE A 240 0.67 -19.34 -15.95
N ILE A 241 0.38 -18.17 -15.41
CA ILE A 241 1.35 -17.13 -15.04
C ILE A 241 1.31 -16.87 -13.55
N GLY A 242 2.37 -16.32 -12.97
CA GLY A 242 2.41 -15.86 -11.58
C GLY A 242 1.94 -14.43 -11.41
N GLU A 243 1.67 -14.01 -10.17
CA GLU A 243 1.23 -12.65 -9.80
C GLU A 243 2.19 -11.58 -10.34
N THR A 244 3.50 -11.76 -10.21
CA THR A 244 4.50 -10.79 -10.70
C THR A 244 4.44 -10.60 -12.22
N THR A 245 4.03 -11.63 -12.97
CA THR A 245 3.84 -11.51 -14.43
C THR A 245 2.52 -10.78 -14.74
N ALA A 246 1.47 -11.04 -13.98
CA ALA A 246 0.19 -10.34 -14.12
C ALA A 246 0.32 -8.86 -13.77
N GLU A 247 1.01 -8.53 -12.67
CA GLU A 247 1.34 -7.15 -12.28
C GLU A 247 2.08 -6.42 -13.41
N ARG A 248 3.07 -7.07 -14.02
CA ARG A 248 3.79 -6.51 -15.18
C ARG A 248 2.88 -6.28 -16.39
N ILE A 249 2.01 -7.23 -16.73
CA ILE A 249 1.02 -7.08 -17.83
C ILE A 249 0.12 -5.88 -17.54
N LYS A 250 -0.43 -5.77 -16.32
CA LYS A 250 -1.25 -4.64 -15.88
C LYS A 250 -0.54 -3.30 -16.05
N GLN A 251 0.73 -3.22 -15.62
CA GLN A 251 1.51 -1.98 -15.66
C GLN A 251 1.91 -1.57 -17.08
N GLU A 252 2.27 -2.53 -17.94
CA GLU A 252 2.77 -2.23 -19.28
C GLU A 252 1.65 -2.03 -20.32
N VAL A 253 0.57 -2.83 -20.26
CA VAL A 253 -0.49 -2.79 -21.27
C VAL A 253 -1.90 -2.66 -20.69
N GLY A 254 -2.05 -2.55 -19.35
CA GLY A 254 -3.36 -2.37 -18.72
C GLY A 254 -4.02 -1.05 -19.10
N MET A 255 -5.33 -1.09 -19.36
CA MET A 255 -6.16 0.10 -19.57
C MET A 255 -7.56 -0.11 -18.97
N ALA A 256 -8.17 1.00 -18.51
CA ALA A 256 -9.54 0.98 -18.00
C ALA A 256 -10.59 1.38 -19.04
N PHE A 257 -10.17 2.01 -20.13
CA PHE A 257 -11.05 2.48 -21.19
C PHE A 257 -10.34 2.48 -22.54
N ALA A 258 -11.03 1.96 -23.57
CA ALA A 258 -10.48 1.89 -24.91
C ALA A 258 -10.44 3.27 -25.58
N ASP A 259 -9.27 3.67 -26.05
CA ASP A 259 -9.03 4.93 -26.79
C ASP A 259 -8.67 4.72 -28.26
N GLY A 260 -8.79 3.50 -28.75
CA GLY A 260 -8.46 3.12 -30.13
C GLY A 260 -6.99 2.70 -30.31
N HIS A 261 -6.14 2.84 -29.28
CA HIS A 261 -4.77 2.33 -29.29
C HIS A 261 -4.69 1.00 -28.54
N VAL A 262 -4.03 0.02 -29.16
CA VAL A 262 -3.84 -1.33 -28.60
C VAL A 262 -2.35 -1.59 -28.44
N ASP A 263 -1.90 -1.70 -27.20
CA ASP A 263 -0.53 -2.12 -26.88
C ASP A 263 -0.48 -3.63 -26.68
N GLU A 264 0.67 -4.22 -26.96
CA GLU A 264 0.90 -5.66 -26.85
C GLU A 264 2.17 -5.94 -26.06
N ILE A 265 2.17 -7.06 -25.31
CA ILE A 265 3.33 -7.56 -24.59
C ILE A 265 3.49 -9.06 -24.82
N GLU A 266 4.72 -9.50 -25.09
CA GLU A 266 5.06 -10.92 -25.07
C GLU A 266 5.41 -11.35 -23.64
N VAL A 267 4.78 -12.40 -23.18
CA VAL A 267 4.99 -13.00 -21.87
C VAL A 267 5.18 -14.51 -21.99
N ARG A 268 5.76 -15.11 -20.93
CA ARG A 268 5.93 -16.55 -20.83
C ARG A 268 5.12 -17.11 -19.66
N GLY A 269 4.39 -18.18 -19.94
CA GLY A 269 3.65 -18.94 -18.94
C GLY A 269 3.89 -20.44 -19.11
N ARG A 270 3.40 -21.24 -18.17
CA ARG A 270 3.40 -22.68 -18.28
C ARG A 270 2.14 -23.13 -19.02
N ASN A 271 2.30 -23.77 -20.17
CA ASN A 271 1.19 -24.37 -20.93
C ASN A 271 0.48 -25.42 -20.09
N LEU A 272 -0.84 -25.33 -19.97
CA LEU A 272 -1.66 -26.25 -19.16
C LEU A 272 -1.70 -27.68 -19.73
N ALA A 273 -1.72 -27.81 -21.04
CA ALA A 273 -1.85 -29.11 -21.69
C ALA A 273 -0.53 -29.89 -21.70
N GLU A 274 0.59 -29.21 -21.94
CA GLU A 274 1.90 -29.83 -22.15
C GLU A 274 2.81 -29.73 -20.93
N GLY A 275 2.51 -28.82 -19.97
CA GLY A 275 3.31 -28.59 -18.78
C GLY A 275 4.62 -27.83 -19.00
N VAL A 276 4.94 -27.46 -20.26
CA VAL A 276 6.18 -26.79 -20.65
C VAL A 276 6.01 -25.27 -20.72
N PRO A 277 7.11 -24.49 -20.63
CA PRO A 277 7.05 -23.04 -20.87
C PRO A 277 6.62 -22.72 -22.30
N ARG A 278 5.70 -21.76 -22.43
CA ARG A 278 5.22 -21.23 -23.73
C ARG A 278 5.21 -19.72 -23.69
N ALA A 279 5.68 -19.08 -24.76
CA ALA A 279 5.51 -17.66 -25.00
C ALA A 279 4.15 -17.41 -25.70
N PHE A 280 3.49 -16.31 -25.33
CA PHE A 280 2.27 -15.82 -25.96
C PHE A 280 2.22 -14.29 -25.88
N VAL A 281 1.44 -13.67 -26.74
CA VAL A 281 1.19 -12.23 -26.77
C VAL A 281 -0.16 -11.97 -26.11
N ILE A 282 -0.23 -10.96 -25.27
CA ILE A 282 -1.48 -10.43 -24.69
C ILE A 282 -1.54 -8.93 -24.97
N ASN A 283 -2.72 -8.40 -25.24
CA ASN A 283 -2.91 -7.00 -25.59
C ASN A 283 -3.81 -6.27 -24.58
N SER A 284 -3.82 -4.93 -24.69
CA SER A 284 -4.56 -4.05 -23.76
C SER A 284 -6.09 -4.26 -23.81
N SER A 285 -6.65 -4.71 -24.93
CA SER A 285 -8.10 -5.02 -25.01
C SER A 285 -8.45 -6.28 -24.23
N GLU A 286 -7.58 -7.30 -24.26
CA GLU A 286 -7.74 -8.52 -23.47
C GLU A 286 -7.60 -8.24 -21.97
N VAL A 287 -6.68 -7.33 -21.59
CA VAL A 287 -6.54 -6.91 -20.20
C VAL A 287 -7.77 -6.14 -19.72
N LEU A 288 -8.29 -5.22 -20.55
CA LEU A 288 -9.54 -4.50 -20.25
C LEU A 288 -10.72 -5.47 -20.06
N GLU A 289 -10.86 -6.47 -20.93
CA GLU A 289 -11.87 -7.51 -20.78
C GLU A 289 -11.71 -8.26 -19.44
N ALA A 290 -10.48 -8.63 -19.10
CA ALA A 290 -10.18 -9.36 -17.87
C ALA A 290 -10.60 -8.60 -16.62
N ILE A 291 -10.35 -7.28 -16.55
CA ILE A 291 -10.58 -6.47 -15.33
C ILE A 291 -11.92 -5.71 -15.33
N SER A 292 -12.77 -5.89 -16.35
CA SER A 292 -14.01 -5.13 -16.55
C SER A 292 -14.96 -5.20 -15.36
N ASP A 293 -15.14 -6.36 -14.73
CA ASP A 293 -16.01 -6.55 -13.57
C ASP A 293 -15.53 -5.76 -12.35
N ALA A 294 -14.20 -5.76 -12.12
CA ALA A 294 -13.61 -5.01 -11.03
C ALA A 294 -13.73 -3.49 -11.27
N LEU A 295 -13.51 -3.01 -12.50
CA LEU A 295 -13.74 -1.61 -12.88
C LEU A 295 -15.21 -1.20 -12.70
N SER A 296 -16.15 -2.06 -13.10
CA SER A 296 -17.59 -1.82 -12.93
C SER A 296 -17.98 -1.67 -11.46
N SER A 297 -17.32 -2.42 -10.57
CA SER A 297 -17.52 -2.33 -9.12
C SER A 297 -17.06 -0.96 -8.57
N ILE A 298 -15.90 -0.47 -9.02
CA ILE A 298 -15.40 0.86 -8.64
C ILE A 298 -16.35 1.95 -9.15
N VAL A 299 -16.75 1.89 -10.43
CA VAL A 299 -17.68 2.85 -11.01
C VAL A 299 -19.00 2.90 -10.23
N SER A 300 -19.56 1.74 -9.90
CA SER A 300 -20.80 1.64 -9.13
C SER A 300 -20.68 2.27 -7.75
N ALA A 301 -19.56 2.06 -7.07
CA ALA A 301 -19.33 2.64 -5.74
C ALA A 301 -19.14 4.18 -5.81
N VAL A 302 -18.44 4.68 -6.83
CA VAL A 302 -18.33 6.13 -7.07
C VAL A 302 -19.71 6.75 -7.31
N LYS A 303 -20.55 6.13 -8.13
CA LYS A 303 -21.93 6.60 -8.36
C LYS A 303 -22.76 6.59 -7.08
N THR A 304 -22.65 5.53 -6.28
CA THR A 304 -23.35 5.44 -4.98
C THR A 304 -22.87 6.55 -4.02
N ALA A 305 -21.59 6.87 -3.99
CA ALA A 305 -21.07 7.97 -3.18
C ALA A 305 -21.67 9.32 -3.60
N LEU A 306 -21.75 9.57 -4.91
CA LEU A 306 -22.36 10.80 -5.44
C LEU A 306 -23.87 10.89 -5.13
N GLU A 307 -24.60 9.77 -5.21
CA GLU A 307 -26.04 9.70 -4.85
C GLU A 307 -26.31 9.99 -3.37
N GLN A 308 -25.36 9.61 -2.48
CA GLN A 308 -25.46 9.83 -1.04
C GLN A 308 -24.96 11.22 -0.60
N THR A 309 -24.43 12.00 -1.53
CA THR A 309 -23.86 13.32 -1.24
C THR A 309 -24.94 14.37 -1.05
N PRO A 310 -24.86 15.22 0.01
CA PRO A 310 -25.74 16.38 0.15
C PRO A 310 -25.67 17.31 -1.07
N PRO A 311 -26.79 17.94 -1.47
CA PRO A 311 -26.88 18.75 -2.70
C PRO A 311 -25.82 19.86 -2.80
N GLU A 312 -25.52 20.57 -1.70
CA GLU A 312 -24.54 21.63 -1.66
C GLU A 312 -23.13 21.14 -1.97
N LEU A 313 -22.74 19.99 -1.38
CA LEU A 313 -21.44 19.37 -1.64
C LEU A 313 -21.38 18.73 -3.03
N SER A 314 -22.51 18.25 -3.55
CA SER A 314 -22.60 17.75 -4.94
C SER A 314 -22.33 18.86 -5.95
N ALA A 315 -22.80 20.07 -5.69
CA ALA A 315 -22.51 21.22 -6.54
C ALA A 315 -21.00 21.55 -6.56
N ASP A 316 -20.35 21.52 -5.39
CA ASP A 316 -18.90 21.70 -5.28
C ASP A 316 -18.11 20.63 -6.05
N ILE A 317 -18.53 19.35 -5.93
CA ILE A 317 -17.88 18.24 -6.63
C ILE A 317 -18.12 18.34 -8.14
N ALA A 318 -19.27 18.81 -8.58
CA ALA A 318 -19.54 19.03 -10.01
C ALA A 318 -18.59 20.08 -10.62
N GLU A 319 -18.20 21.11 -9.86
CA GLU A 319 -17.27 22.13 -10.29
C GLU A 319 -15.80 21.70 -10.17
N ARG A 320 -15.42 21.08 -9.04
CA ARG A 320 -14.03 20.73 -8.71
C ARG A 320 -13.59 19.38 -9.27
N GLY A 321 -14.55 18.46 -9.46
CA GLY A 321 -14.30 17.10 -9.93
C GLY A 321 -13.93 16.11 -8.84
N ILE A 322 -13.53 14.93 -9.31
CA ILE A 322 -13.08 13.79 -8.50
C ILE A 322 -11.57 13.69 -8.62
N VAL A 323 -10.88 13.51 -7.50
CA VAL A 323 -9.41 13.30 -7.49
C VAL A 323 -9.10 11.84 -7.25
N LEU A 324 -8.31 11.26 -8.17
CA LEU A 324 -7.82 9.88 -8.08
C LEU A 324 -6.45 9.84 -7.43
N THR A 325 -6.28 8.96 -6.45
CA THR A 325 -5.04 8.69 -5.74
C THR A 325 -4.74 7.18 -5.70
N GLY A 326 -3.59 6.80 -5.15
CA GLY A 326 -3.14 5.42 -5.09
C GLY A 326 -2.55 4.89 -6.41
N GLY A 327 -1.96 3.70 -6.32
CA GLY A 327 -1.29 3.07 -7.48
C GLY A 327 -2.24 2.69 -8.61
N GLY A 328 -3.50 2.34 -8.27
CA GLY A 328 -4.53 2.01 -9.25
C GLY A 328 -4.95 3.20 -10.12
N ALA A 329 -4.78 4.44 -9.64
CA ALA A 329 -5.03 5.66 -10.42
C ALA A 329 -4.13 5.78 -11.66
N LEU A 330 -3.00 5.05 -11.69
CA LEU A 330 -2.08 4.99 -12.82
C LEU A 330 -2.54 4.07 -13.95
N LEU A 331 -3.63 3.29 -13.74
CA LEU A 331 -4.19 2.47 -14.81
C LEU A 331 -4.68 3.37 -15.95
N ARG A 332 -4.17 3.13 -17.15
CA ARG A 332 -4.40 3.99 -18.32
C ARG A 332 -5.89 4.23 -18.57
N ASN A 333 -6.26 5.50 -18.76
CA ASN A 333 -7.63 5.94 -19.05
C ASN A 333 -8.69 5.65 -17.96
N LEU A 334 -8.28 5.41 -16.71
CA LEU A 334 -9.23 5.24 -15.62
C LEU A 334 -9.99 6.56 -15.31
N ASP A 335 -9.31 7.68 -15.41
CA ASP A 335 -9.89 9.03 -15.35
C ASP A 335 -10.97 9.23 -16.41
N LYS A 336 -10.71 8.79 -17.65
CA LYS A 336 -11.68 8.87 -18.76
C LYS A 336 -12.89 7.97 -18.53
N LEU A 337 -12.67 6.74 -18.01
CA LEU A 337 -13.77 5.84 -17.65
C LEU A 337 -14.68 6.49 -16.63
N LEU A 338 -14.13 6.95 -15.52
CA LEU A 338 -14.90 7.55 -14.43
C LEU A 338 -15.57 8.87 -14.87
N SER A 339 -14.88 9.70 -15.65
CA SER A 339 -15.46 10.95 -16.18
C SER A 339 -16.64 10.66 -17.10
N ARG A 340 -16.53 9.66 -17.99
CA ARG A 340 -17.63 9.24 -18.86
C ARG A 340 -18.83 8.71 -18.07
N GLU A 341 -18.57 7.89 -17.07
CA GLU A 341 -19.61 7.20 -16.29
C GLU A 341 -20.32 8.10 -15.28
N THR A 342 -19.66 9.17 -14.79
CA THR A 342 -20.21 10.10 -13.80
C THR A 342 -20.66 11.42 -14.43
N GLY A 343 -20.13 11.77 -15.60
CA GLY A 343 -20.33 13.07 -16.22
C GLY A 343 -19.54 14.21 -15.55
N LEU A 344 -18.64 13.89 -14.62
CA LEU A 344 -17.86 14.84 -13.84
C LEU A 344 -16.41 14.93 -14.32
N PRO A 345 -15.71 16.06 -14.10
CA PRO A 345 -14.26 16.10 -14.27
C PRO A 345 -13.57 15.10 -13.33
N VAL A 346 -12.59 14.36 -13.83
CA VAL A 346 -11.78 13.43 -13.04
C VAL A 346 -10.31 13.71 -13.27
N MET A 347 -9.54 13.85 -12.22
CA MET A 347 -8.11 14.19 -12.27
C MET A 347 -7.30 13.18 -11.46
N VAL A 348 -6.18 12.74 -12.03
CA VAL A 348 -5.18 11.98 -11.28
C VAL A 348 -4.31 12.95 -10.50
N ALA A 349 -4.13 12.72 -9.20
CA ALA A 349 -3.27 13.53 -8.35
C ALA A 349 -1.81 13.49 -8.80
N GLU A 350 -1.04 14.52 -8.45
CA GLU A 350 0.41 14.49 -8.61
C GLU A 350 1.00 13.44 -7.67
N ASP A 351 1.85 12.55 -8.22
CA ASP A 351 2.42 11.40 -7.51
C ASP A 351 1.38 10.60 -6.71
N PRO A 352 0.38 10.00 -7.38
CA PRO A 352 -0.77 9.41 -6.71
C PRO A 352 -0.41 8.27 -5.74
N LEU A 353 0.69 7.55 -6.00
CA LEU A 353 1.24 6.50 -5.12
C LEU A 353 1.61 7.00 -3.74
N THR A 354 1.94 8.28 -3.60
CA THR A 354 2.50 8.84 -2.37
C THR A 354 1.53 9.75 -1.62
N CYS A 355 0.32 9.98 -2.16
CA CYS A 355 -0.64 10.90 -1.57
C CYS A 355 -0.99 10.56 -0.13
N VAL A 356 -1.34 9.31 0.16
CA VAL A 356 -1.68 8.84 1.52
C VAL A 356 -0.53 9.12 2.48
N THR A 357 0.68 8.71 2.12
CA THR A 357 1.88 8.87 2.96
C THR A 357 2.27 10.34 3.16
N ARG A 358 2.17 11.18 2.11
CA ARG A 358 2.41 12.63 2.21
C ARG A 358 1.38 13.33 3.11
N GLY A 359 0.11 12.91 3.01
CA GLY A 359 -0.94 13.42 3.88
C GLY A 359 -0.72 13.06 5.33
N GLY A 360 -0.42 11.78 5.62
CA GLY A 360 -0.01 11.34 6.94
C GLY A 360 1.19 12.14 7.48
N GLY A 361 2.16 12.45 6.60
CA GLY A 361 3.30 13.29 6.92
C GLY A 361 2.94 14.72 7.32
N LYS A 362 1.98 15.35 6.62
CA LYS A 362 1.47 16.68 7.00
C LYS A 362 0.74 16.64 8.34
N VAL A 363 0.00 15.57 8.62
CA VAL A 363 -0.76 15.40 9.86
C VAL A 363 0.15 15.20 11.07
N LEU A 364 1.40 14.78 10.90
CA LEU A 364 2.38 14.77 12.00
C LEU A 364 2.57 16.13 12.67
N GLU A 365 2.42 17.24 11.92
CA GLU A 365 2.50 18.59 12.48
C GLU A 365 1.37 18.88 13.48
N TYR A 366 0.26 18.16 13.37
CA TYR A 366 -0.91 18.29 14.23
C TYR A 366 -0.96 17.27 15.37
N PHE A 367 0.07 16.43 15.52
CA PHE A 367 0.07 15.31 16.47
C PHE A 367 -0.28 15.73 17.91
N ASP A 368 0.21 16.90 18.35
CA ASP A 368 -0.05 17.44 19.69
C ASP A 368 -1.10 18.58 19.70
N ASN A 369 -1.74 18.87 18.57
CA ASN A 369 -2.67 19.99 18.46
C ASN A 369 -4.13 19.55 18.71
N PRO A 370 -4.75 19.95 19.85
CA PRO A 370 -6.11 19.53 20.18
C PRO A 370 -7.17 20.04 19.18
N ASN A 371 -6.88 21.09 18.41
CA ASN A 371 -7.82 21.62 17.41
C ASN A 371 -7.97 20.70 16.19
N HIS A 372 -7.04 19.79 15.99
CA HIS A 372 -7.03 18.85 14.85
C HIS A 372 -7.25 17.39 15.29
N GLU A 373 -7.75 17.18 16.51
CA GLU A 373 -8.02 15.83 17.03
C GLU A 373 -9.08 15.08 16.21
N MET A 374 -9.94 15.81 15.49
CA MET A 374 -10.94 15.27 14.57
C MET A 374 -10.34 14.51 13.36
N LEU A 375 -9.07 14.76 13.01
CA LEU A 375 -8.39 14.05 11.93
C LEU A 375 -7.98 12.63 12.34
N PHE A 376 -7.89 12.37 13.65
CA PHE A 376 -7.46 11.06 14.15
C PHE A 376 -8.66 10.19 14.54
N VAL A 377 -8.51 8.88 14.32
CA VAL A 377 -9.56 7.90 14.60
C VAL A 377 -9.09 6.84 15.60
N GLY A 378 -9.97 6.45 16.54
CA GLY A 378 -9.79 5.32 17.45
C GLY A 378 -9.18 5.64 18.79
#